data_60012c766ce1533af3795df89b79bb0c
#
_entry.id   60012c766ce1533af3795df89b79bb0c
#
_cell.length_a   1.000
_cell.length_b   1.000
_cell.length_c   1.000
_cell.angle_alpha   90.00
_cell.angle_beta   90.00
_cell.angle_gamma   90.00
#
_symmetry.space_group_name_H-M   'P 1'
#
loop_
_entity.id
_entity.type
_entity.pdbx_description
1 polymer ?
#
loop_
_entity_poly.entity_id
_entity_poly.type
_entity_poly.pdbx_seq_one_letter_code
_entity_poly.pdbx_strand_id
1 'polypeptide(L)'
;LVSASHHALTFQTFPWLLRLLVIALCLVAAARPQAGRKKFEQKRPVTDLFIALDVSTSMLADDLKPNRITAAKEILSSFLNEVQDARIGLQVFAGRSFTQCPLTTDLNVVRQLLGKVDVFSVRVDGTAIGDGLASCINRLKKGIEKKEGEGDSKPREKAVDSQAIVLLTDGENNQGSVDPQVASRLAAREGITIYAIGVGTPEGVPAPYPLPDGTISYALDQKGDIIRTKLSEAPLKELAAVTGGRYYRASDNKTLRAVLSDIARMEKREAVAITTWEYNELAPKFLLAAFLLLVLDVLLGMTLLRTLP
;
A
#
# COMPACT_ATOMS: atom_id res chain seq x y z
N LEU A 1 -39.43 31.68 69.19
CA LEU A 1 -38.85 32.83 68.36
C LEU A 1 -37.48 32.55 67.76
N VAL A 2 -36.71 31.56 68.22
CA VAL A 2 -35.34 31.27 67.74
C VAL A 2 -35.35 30.34 66.51
N SER A 3 -36.42 29.57 66.26
CA SER A 3 -36.51 28.61 65.14
C SER A 3 -36.83 29.27 63.77
N ALA A 4 -37.46 30.43 63.75
CA ALA A 4 -37.85 31.12 62.51
C ALA A 4 -36.66 31.84 61.81
N SER A 5 -35.59 32.21 62.53
CA SER A 5 -34.44 32.94 62.01
C SER A 5 -33.50 32.06 61.24
N HIS A 6 -33.37 30.76 61.57
CA HIS A 6 -32.49 29.80 60.85
C HIS A 6 -33.06 29.46 59.49
N HIS A 7 -34.38 29.35 59.30
CA HIS A 7 -34.97 29.05 57.99
C HIS A 7 -34.93 30.25 57.05
N ALA A 8 -34.99 31.46 57.53
CA ALA A 8 -34.87 32.66 56.66
C ALA A 8 -33.47 32.89 56.15
N LEU A 9 -32.43 32.62 56.96
CA LEU A 9 -31.04 32.72 56.58
C LEU A 9 -30.64 31.63 55.52
N THR A 10 -31.14 30.41 55.67
CA THR A 10 -30.88 29.31 54.70
C THR A 10 -31.57 29.58 53.35
N PHE A 11 -32.72 30.26 53.33
CA PHE A 11 -33.42 30.57 52.09
C PHE A 11 -32.75 31.70 51.29
N GLN A 12 -32.11 32.66 51.97
CA GLN A 12 -31.36 33.73 51.30
C GLN A 12 -29.95 33.29 50.79
N THR A 13 -29.34 32.31 51.42
CA THR A 13 -27.99 31.83 51.03
C THR A 13 -28.03 30.84 49.90
N PHE A 14 -29.16 30.14 49.65
CA PHE A 14 -29.28 29.11 48.62
C PHE A 14 -29.02 29.60 47.20
N PRO A 15 -29.56 30.72 46.71
CA PRO A 15 -29.26 31.22 45.35
C PRO A 15 -27.77 31.64 45.20
N TRP A 16 -27.15 32.14 46.25
CA TRP A 16 -25.71 32.48 46.21
C TRP A 16 -24.84 31.23 46.04
N LEU A 17 -25.17 30.14 46.72
CA LEU A 17 -24.48 28.86 46.56
C LEU A 17 -24.67 28.29 45.16
N LEU A 18 -25.86 28.41 44.58
CA LEU A 18 -26.17 27.95 43.22
C LEU A 18 -25.33 28.71 42.19
N ARG A 19 -25.22 30.03 42.30
CA ARG A 19 -24.40 30.88 41.42
C ARG A 19 -22.91 30.59 41.55
N LEU A 20 -22.40 30.35 42.76
CA LEU A 20 -21.01 29.93 42.97
C LEU A 20 -20.73 28.60 42.30
N LEU A 21 -21.68 27.64 42.37
CA LEU A 21 -21.54 26.33 41.71
C LEU A 21 -21.51 26.47 40.17
N VAL A 22 -22.35 27.35 39.61
CA VAL A 22 -22.34 27.64 38.15
C VAL A 22 -20.99 28.22 37.75
N ILE A 23 -20.46 29.16 38.50
CA ILE A 23 -19.13 29.76 38.23
C ILE A 23 -18.04 28.67 38.30
N ALA A 24 -18.07 27.81 39.33
CA ALA A 24 -17.11 26.72 39.48
C ALA A 24 -17.17 25.75 38.31
N LEU A 25 -18.37 25.38 37.83
CA LEU A 25 -18.53 24.51 36.64
C LEU A 25 -18.03 25.18 35.37
N CYS A 26 -18.24 26.49 35.20
CA CYS A 26 -17.69 27.24 34.08
C CYS A 26 -16.14 27.29 34.10
N LEU A 27 -15.55 27.48 35.28
CA LEU A 27 -14.09 27.44 35.45
C LEU A 27 -13.51 26.04 35.12
N VAL A 28 -14.17 24.97 35.57
CA VAL A 28 -13.80 23.60 35.22
C VAL A 28 -13.93 23.38 33.72
N ALA A 29 -15.01 23.86 33.10
CA ALA A 29 -15.19 23.77 31.65
C ALA A 29 -14.09 24.52 30.87
N ALA A 30 -13.70 25.72 31.38
CA ALA A 30 -12.61 26.54 30.78
C ALA A 30 -11.25 25.85 30.87
N ALA A 31 -11.01 25.02 31.89
CA ALA A 31 -9.83 24.20 32.03
C ALA A 31 -9.75 23.03 31.01
N ARG A 32 -10.81 22.85 30.18
CA ARG A 32 -10.91 21.80 29.14
C ARG A 32 -10.49 20.40 29.62
N PRO A 33 -11.14 19.85 30.64
CA PRO A 33 -10.81 18.52 31.11
C PRO A 33 -11.04 17.49 29.98
N GLN A 34 -10.02 16.64 29.74
CA GLN A 34 -10.05 15.61 28.72
C GLN A 34 -10.05 14.23 29.35
N ALA A 35 -10.96 13.37 28.92
CA ALA A 35 -10.94 11.95 29.29
C ALA A 35 -10.29 11.16 28.15
N GLY A 36 -9.10 10.60 28.41
CA GLY A 36 -8.42 9.71 27.48
C GLY A 36 -9.09 8.35 27.42
N ARG A 37 -9.49 7.91 26.25
CA ARG A 37 -9.95 6.55 26.00
C ARG A 37 -8.93 5.83 25.14
N LYS A 38 -8.45 4.68 25.58
CA LYS A 38 -7.59 3.82 24.76
C LYS A 38 -8.44 3.25 23.64
N LYS A 39 -8.10 3.61 22.39
CA LYS A 39 -8.70 3.02 21.20
C LYS A 39 -7.66 2.05 20.62
N PHE A 40 -8.00 0.78 20.58
CA PHE A 40 -7.21 -0.21 19.88
C PHE A 40 -7.60 -0.17 18.41
N GLU A 41 -6.76 0.42 17.60
CA GLU A 41 -6.92 0.45 16.16
C GLU A 41 -5.98 -0.62 15.57
N GLN A 42 -6.55 -1.69 15.05
CA GLN A 42 -5.78 -2.68 14.29
C GLN A 42 -5.49 -2.09 12.91
N LYS A 43 -4.33 -1.47 12.76
CA LYS A 43 -3.82 -1.12 11.43
C LYS A 43 -3.22 -2.36 10.80
N ARG A 44 -3.79 -2.78 9.68
CA ARG A 44 -3.14 -3.76 8.81
C ARG A 44 -2.11 -3.00 7.99
N PRO A 45 -0.83 -3.41 8.02
CA PRO A 45 0.17 -2.83 7.14
C PRO A 45 -0.23 -3.10 5.69
N VAL A 46 -0.22 -2.07 4.86
CA VAL A 46 -0.49 -2.20 3.42
C VAL A 46 0.84 -2.46 2.74
N THR A 47 0.94 -3.57 2.04
CA THR A 47 2.11 -3.90 1.20
C THR A 47 2.01 -3.18 -0.13
N ASP A 48 3.07 -2.48 -0.53
CA ASP A 48 3.21 -1.88 -1.85
C ASP A 48 3.99 -2.84 -2.76
N LEU A 49 3.30 -3.41 -3.74
CA LEU A 49 3.87 -4.40 -4.65
C LEU A 49 3.87 -3.88 -6.08
N PHE A 50 5.04 -3.81 -6.72
CA PHE A 50 5.13 -3.58 -8.17
C PHE A 50 5.41 -4.89 -8.90
N ILE A 51 4.60 -5.20 -9.92
CA ILE A 51 4.84 -6.29 -10.85
C ILE A 51 5.60 -5.70 -12.04
N ALA A 52 6.84 -6.12 -12.25
CA ALA A 52 7.66 -5.79 -13.42
C ALA A 52 7.61 -6.96 -14.39
N LEU A 53 6.84 -6.82 -15.45
CA LEU A 53 6.60 -7.87 -16.45
C LEU A 53 7.38 -7.58 -17.72
N ASP A 54 8.21 -8.52 -18.11
CA ASP A 54 8.89 -8.54 -19.38
C ASP A 54 7.91 -8.78 -20.53
N VAL A 55 7.94 -7.93 -21.55
CA VAL A 55 7.13 -8.01 -22.75
C VAL A 55 7.97 -8.03 -24.02
N SER A 56 9.23 -8.45 -23.90
CA SER A 56 10.12 -8.67 -25.05
C SER A 56 9.64 -9.82 -25.94
N THR A 57 10.14 -9.89 -27.17
CA THR A 57 9.73 -10.91 -28.14
C THR A 57 10.03 -12.34 -27.68
N SER A 58 11.03 -12.55 -26.83
CA SER A 58 11.32 -13.86 -26.22
C SER A 58 10.16 -14.40 -25.36
N MET A 59 9.29 -13.52 -24.84
CA MET A 59 8.09 -13.91 -24.09
C MET A 59 6.98 -14.54 -24.95
N LEU A 60 7.14 -14.58 -26.29
CA LEU A 60 6.29 -15.38 -27.18
C LEU A 60 6.69 -16.86 -27.22
N ALA A 61 7.83 -17.24 -26.61
CA ALA A 61 8.27 -18.62 -26.55
C ALA A 61 7.25 -19.54 -25.86
N ASP A 62 7.16 -20.79 -26.30
CA ASP A 62 6.08 -21.72 -25.99
C ASP A 62 6.47 -22.83 -24.99
N ASP A 63 7.56 -22.64 -24.26
CA ASP A 63 7.96 -23.52 -23.16
C ASP A 63 7.02 -23.43 -21.94
N LEU A 64 6.32 -22.28 -21.79
CA LEU A 64 5.10 -22.19 -20.99
C LEU A 64 3.88 -22.10 -21.92
N LYS A 65 2.83 -22.85 -21.65
CA LYS A 65 1.66 -22.91 -22.55
C LYS A 65 0.60 -21.86 -22.21
N PRO A 66 0.00 -21.18 -23.22
CA PRO A 66 0.27 -21.29 -24.65
C PRO A 66 1.60 -20.62 -25.10
N ASN A 67 2.05 -19.58 -24.42
CA ASN A 67 3.35 -18.96 -24.49
C ASN A 67 3.65 -18.25 -23.15
N ARG A 68 4.90 -17.82 -22.92
CA ARG A 68 5.33 -17.22 -21.64
C ARG A 68 4.48 -16.02 -21.22
N ILE A 69 4.22 -15.07 -22.13
CA ILE A 69 3.45 -13.85 -21.79
C ILE A 69 1.99 -14.16 -21.45
N THR A 70 1.32 -15.04 -22.21
CA THR A 70 -0.06 -15.41 -21.95
C THR A 70 -0.17 -16.19 -20.63
N ALA A 71 0.70 -17.17 -20.41
CA ALA A 71 0.76 -17.91 -19.16
C ALA A 71 1.02 -16.99 -17.94
N ALA A 72 1.97 -16.05 -18.08
CA ALA A 72 2.25 -15.07 -17.02
C ALA A 72 1.03 -14.21 -16.70
N LYS A 73 0.30 -13.71 -17.72
CA LYS A 73 -0.92 -12.89 -17.55
C LYS A 73 -2.02 -13.66 -16.84
N GLU A 74 -2.29 -14.91 -17.23
CA GLU A 74 -3.32 -15.74 -16.59
C GLU A 74 -3.00 -16.02 -15.13
N ILE A 75 -1.75 -16.36 -14.83
CA ILE A 75 -1.32 -16.69 -13.49
C ILE A 75 -1.24 -15.44 -12.61
N LEU A 76 -0.74 -14.30 -13.13
CA LEU A 76 -0.79 -13.02 -12.43
C LEU A 76 -2.23 -12.58 -12.15
N SER A 77 -3.16 -12.79 -13.09
CA SER A 77 -4.59 -12.51 -12.84
C SER A 77 -5.14 -13.36 -11.69
N SER A 78 -4.73 -14.63 -11.58
CA SER A 78 -5.09 -15.50 -10.46
C SER A 78 -4.44 -15.03 -9.15
N PHE A 79 -3.17 -14.66 -9.18
CA PHE A 79 -2.44 -14.09 -8.05
C PHE A 79 -3.13 -12.84 -7.47
N LEU A 80 -3.64 -11.95 -8.33
CA LEU A 80 -4.39 -10.76 -7.90
C LEU A 80 -5.66 -11.09 -7.11
N ASN A 81 -6.19 -12.32 -7.18
CA ASN A 81 -7.30 -12.77 -6.36
C ASN A 81 -6.87 -13.25 -4.95
N GLU A 82 -5.62 -13.66 -4.81
CA GLU A 82 -5.07 -14.19 -3.55
C GLU A 82 -4.49 -13.08 -2.66
N VAL A 83 -4.10 -11.96 -3.26
CA VAL A 83 -3.52 -10.82 -2.55
C VAL A 83 -4.61 -10.01 -1.84
N GLN A 84 -4.40 -9.74 -0.57
CA GLN A 84 -5.28 -8.93 0.28
C GLN A 84 -4.47 -7.80 0.92
N ASP A 85 -5.13 -6.67 1.17
CA ASP A 85 -4.53 -5.52 1.88
C ASP A 85 -3.22 -5.01 1.24
N ALA A 86 -3.11 -5.04 -0.11
CA ALA A 86 -1.97 -4.53 -0.85
C ALA A 86 -2.36 -3.48 -1.89
N ARG A 87 -1.43 -2.57 -2.20
CA ARG A 87 -1.49 -1.75 -3.40
C ARG A 87 -0.59 -2.37 -4.46
N ILE A 88 -1.14 -2.58 -5.65
CA ILE A 88 -0.39 -3.22 -6.73
C ILE A 88 -0.22 -2.23 -7.87
N GLY A 89 1.01 -2.11 -8.37
CA GLY A 89 1.35 -1.42 -9.60
C GLY A 89 1.81 -2.41 -10.66
N LEU A 90 1.67 -2.05 -11.94
CA LEU A 90 2.11 -2.85 -13.08
C LEU A 90 3.06 -2.03 -13.94
N GLN A 91 4.28 -2.50 -14.07
CA GLN A 91 5.32 -2.02 -14.96
C GLN A 91 5.52 -3.05 -16.06
N VAL A 92 5.53 -2.63 -17.31
CA VAL A 92 5.94 -3.47 -18.44
C VAL A 92 7.26 -2.95 -19.00
N PHE A 93 8.13 -3.85 -19.43
CA PHE A 93 9.39 -3.45 -20.02
C PHE A 93 9.80 -4.42 -21.14
N ALA A 94 10.47 -3.89 -22.12
CA ALA A 94 11.22 -4.55 -23.18
C ALA A 94 12.50 -3.73 -23.40
N GLY A 95 12.84 -3.25 -24.58
CA GLY A 95 13.95 -2.30 -24.77
C GLY A 95 13.77 -0.95 -24.06
N ARG A 96 12.56 -0.66 -23.58
CA ARG A 96 12.20 0.48 -22.69
C ARG A 96 11.20 0.03 -21.65
N SER A 97 11.05 0.83 -20.59
CA SER A 97 10.08 0.57 -19.53
C SER A 97 8.90 1.54 -19.56
N PHE A 98 7.69 1.03 -19.27
CA PHE A 98 6.46 1.80 -19.23
C PHE A 98 5.58 1.38 -18.05
N THR A 99 5.04 2.38 -17.31
CA THR A 99 4.10 2.10 -16.21
C THR A 99 2.70 1.91 -16.79
N GLN A 100 2.24 0.67 -16.82
CA GLN A 100 0.91 0.29 -17.31
C GLN A 100 -0.17 0.63 -16.28
N CYS A 101 0.11 0.43 -14.99
CA CYS A 101 -0.77 0.78 -13.90
C CYS A 101 0.03 1.36 -12.73
N PRO A 102 -0.28 2.55 -12.22
CA PRO A 102 0.29 3.05 -10.98
C PRO A 102 -0.20 2.24 -9.78
N LEU A 103 0.43 2.41 -8.60
CA LEU A 103 0.00 1.76 -7.37
C LEU A 103 -1.47 2.08 -7.06
N THR A 104 -2.29 1.04 -6.94
CA THR A 104 -3.72 1.13 -6.62
C THR A 104 -4.16 -0.03 -5.74
N THR A 105 -5.18 0.20 -4.92
CA THR A 105 -5.91 -0.84 -4.17
C THR A 105 -7.00 -1.50 -5.02
N ASP A 106 -7.35 -0.91 -6.16
CA ASP A 106 -8.35 -1.47 -7.08
C ASP A 106 -7.71 -2.52 -7.99
N LEU A 107 -7.73 -3.77 -7.53
CA LEU A 107 -7.17 -4.89 -8.25
C LEU A 107 -7.93 -5.24 -9.55
N ASN A 108 -9.17 -4.75 -9.72
CA ASN A 108 -9.91 -4.92 -10.97
C ASN A 108 -9.30 -4.06 -12.08
N VAL A 109 -8.90 -2.84 -11.76
CA VAL A 109 -8.19 -1.96 -12.70
C VAL A 109 -6.87 -2.58 -13.12
N VAL A 110 -6.09 -3.12 -12.14
CA VAL A 110 -4.83 -3.82 -12.45
C VAL A 110 -5.07 -4.99 -13.41
N ARG A 111 -6.09 -5.81 -13.14
CA ARG A 111 -6.47 -6.97 -13.98
C ARG A 111 -6.88 -6.57 -15.38
N GLN A 112 -7.68 -5.52 -15.52
CA GLN A 112 -8.09 -5.00 -16.84
C GLN A 112 -6.90 -4.49 -17.65
N LEU A 113 -5.96 -3.78 -17.00
CA LEU A 113 -4.78 -3.26 -17.66
C LEU A 113 -3.77 -4.37 -17.98
N LEU A 114 -3.63 -5.37 -17.11
CA LEU A 114 -2.84 -6.58 -17.38
C LEU A 114 -3.39 -7.34 -18.59
N GLY A 115 -4.71 -7.45 -18.72
CA GLY A 115 -5.37 -8.08 -19.88
C GLY A 115 -5.00 -7.44 -21.21
N LYS A 116 -4.75 -6.12 -21.24
CA LYS A 116 -4.35 -5.36 -22.43
C LYS A 116 -2.86 -5.42 -22.75
N VAL A 117 -2.05 -5.98 -21.86
CA VAL A 117 -0.60 -6.14 -22.10
C VAL A 117 -0.35 -7.21 -23.16
N ASP A 118 0.52 -6.92 -24.10
CA ASP A 118 1.05 -7.84 -25.09
C ASP A 118 2.55 -7.52 -25.39
N VAL A 119 3.18 -8.33 -26.19
CA VAL A 119 4.58 -8.15 -26.58
C VAL A 119 4.82 -6.84 -27.36
N PHE A 120 3.78 -6.25 -27.96
CA PHE A 120 3.86 -4.99 -28.69
C PHE A 120 3.49 -3.78 -27.81
N SER A 121 3.22 -3.96 -26.53
CA SER A 121 2.92 -2.86 -25.59
C SER A 121 4.09 -1.87 -25.49
N VAL A 122 5.32 -2.36 -25.70
CA VAL A 122 6.52 -1.55 -25.80
C VAL A 122 7.10 -1.71 -27.21
N ARG A 123 7.17 -0.60 -27.98
CA ARG A 123 7.55 -0.63 -29.40
C ARG A 123 9.06 -0.79 -29.63
N VAL A 124 9.88 -0.86 -28.60
CA VAL A 124 11.34 -1.03 -28.68
C VAL A 124 11.64 -2.44 -28.22
N ASP A 125 12.14 -3.26 -29.13
CA ASP A 125 12.53 -4.63 -28.82
C ASP A 125 13.81 -4.69 -27.99
N GLY A 126 14.09 -5.85 -27.39
CA GLY A 126 15.16 -6.04 -26.42
C GLY A 126 14.62 -6.07 -24.99
N THR A 127 15.52 -6.15 -24.01
CA THR A 127 15.15 -6.33 -22.60
C THR A 127 16.00 -5.40 -21.72
N ALA A 128 15.37 -4.37 -21.12
CA ALA A 128 15.98 -3.38 -20.26
C ALA A 128 15.55 -3.59 -18.80
N ILE A 129 16.05 -4.66 -18.17
CA ILE A 129 15.69 -5.04 -16.77
C ILE A 129 16.02 -3.89 -15.81
N GLY A 130 17.20 -3.28 -15.94
CA GLY A 130 17.62 -2.20 -15.05
C GLY A 130 16.72 -0.98 -15.11
N ASP A 131 16.28 -0.56 -16.29
CA ASP A 131 15.34 0.56 -16.47
C ASP A 131 13.95 0.21 -15.93
N GLY A 132 13.50 -1.05 -16.09
CA GLY A 132 12.28 -1.58 -15.51
C GLY A 132 12.27 -1.48 -13.97
N LEU A 133 13.34 -1.98 -13.34
CA LEU A 133 13.52 -1.91 -11.90
C LEU A 133 13.62 -0.48 -11.39
N ALA A 134 14.42 0.38 -12.03
CA ALA A 134 14.56 1.78 -11.64
C ALA A 134 13.22 2.53 -11.71
N SER A 135 12.41 2.26 -12.73
CA SER A 135 11.03 2.80 -12.81
C SER A 135 10.16 2.36 -11.64
N CYS A 136 10.17 1.06 -11.27
CA CYS A 136 9.42 0.55 -10.13
C CYS A 136 9.86 1.21 -8.82
N ILE A 137 11.17 1.30 -8.56
CA ILE A 137 11.75 1.93 -7.37
C ILE A 137 11.30 3.38 -7.25
N ASN A 138 11.40 4.16 -8.33
CA ASN A 138 10.97 5.56 -8.34
C ASN A 138 9.47 5.72 -8.06
N ARG A 139 8.63 4.77 -8.51
CA ARG A 139 7.19 4.80 -8.25
C ARG A 139 6.85 4.43 -6.82
N LEU A 140 7.55 3.46 -6.24
CA LEU A 140 7.41 3.08 -4.83
C LEU A 140 7.80 4.25 -3.91
N LYS A 141 8.91 4.94 -4.18
CA LYS A 141 9.35 6.13 -3.43
C LYS A 141 8.30 7.26 -3.46
N LYS A 142 7.82 7.62 -4.64
CA LYS A 142 6.77 8.66 -4.79
C LYS A 142 5.47 8.29 -4.10
N GLY A 143 5.17 7.01 -3.96
CA GLY A 143 4.02 6.52 -3.20
C GLY A 143 4.12 6.82 -1.70
N ILE A 144 5.32 6.91 -1.14
CA ILE A 144 5.59 7.32 0.26
C ILE A 144 5.45 8.83 0.41
N GLU A 145 6.11 9.63 -0.45
CA GLU A 145 6.09 11.09 -0.39
C GLU A 145 4.66 11.66 -0.45
N LYS A 146 3.78 11.05 -1.25
CA LYS A 146 2.38 11.47 -1.37
C LYS A 146 1.56 11.22 -0.10
N LYS A 147 1.91 10.21 0.69
CA LYS A 147 1.30 9.94 2.00
C LYS A 147 1.76 10.95 3.07
N GLU A 148 2.95 11.51 2.94
CA GLU A 148 3.50 12.50 3.88
C GLU A 148 2.93 13.90 3.64
N GLY A 149 2.45 14.21 2.42
CA GLY A 149 1.93 15.53 2.03
C GLY A 149 0.44 15.76 2.28
N GLU A 150 -0.36 14.72 2.54
CA GLU A 150 -1.78 14.87 2.91
C GLU A 150 -1.90 15.09 4.43
N GLY A 151 -1.88 16.37 4.78
CA GLY A 151 -1.86 16.96 6.09
C GLY A 151 -2.60 16.26 7.22
N ASP A 152 -1.83 15.71 8.12
CA ASP A 152 -2.15 15.76 9.56
C ASP A 152 -0.82 15.70 10.34
N SER A 153 -0.52 16.78 11.05
CA SER A 153 0.76 17.06 11.71
C SER A 153 0.94 16.27 13.02
N LYS A 154 0.75 14.95 12.98
CA LYS A 154 1.21 14.04 14.03
C LYS A 154 2.27 13.11 13.44
N PRO A 155 3.43 12.94 14.10
CA PRO A 155 4.38 11.90 13.70
C PRO A 155 3.66 10.56 13.83
N ARG A 156 3.11 10.06 12.73
CA ARG A 156 2.66 8.67 12.65
C ARG A 156 3.92 7.83 12.74
N GLU A 157 4.07 7.09 13.83
CA GLU A 157 4.98 5.95 13.83
C GLU A 157 4.79 5.23 12.50
N LYS A 158 5.87 5.16 11.72
CA LYS A 158 5.89 4.52 10.41
C LYS A 158 5.39 3.09 10.63
N ALA A 159 4.12 2.83 10.28
CA ALA A 159 3.75 1.48 9.96
C ALA A 159 4.73 1.10 8.84
N VAL A 160 5.63 0.16 9.11
CA VAL A 160 6.65 -0.29 8.17
C VAL A 160 5.89 -0.93 7.03
N ASP A 161 5.51 -0.11 6.05
CA ASP A 161 4.90 -0.58 4.82
C ASP A 161 5.98 -1.41 4.12
N SER A 162 5.73 -2.67 3.90
CA SER A 162 6.60 -3.54 3.11
C SER A 162 6.51 -3.10 1.66
N GLN A 163 7.65 -2.99 1.01
CA GLN A 163 7.74 -2.66 -0.42
C GLN A 163 8.46 -3.77 -1.15
N ALA A 164 7.84 -4.28 -2.20
CA ALA A 164 8.44 -5.34 -2.99
C ALA A 164 8.23 -5.14 -4.50
N ILE A 165 9.14 -5.72 -5.28
CA ILE A 165 9.04 -5.82 -6.73
C ILE A 165 9.06 -7.30 -7.09
N VAL A 166 8.07 -7.74 -7.87
CA VAL A 166 8.04 -9.06 -8.50
C VAL A 166 8.46 -8.90 -9.94
N LEU A 167 9.67 -9.31 -10.25
CA LEU A 167 10.26 -9.26 -11.59
C LEU A 167 10.02 -10.59 -12.32
N LEU A 168 9.32 -10.56 -13.46
CA LEU A 168 9.13 -11.71 -14.35
C LEU A 168 9.86 -11.46 -15.67
N THR A 169 10.87 -12.26 -15.97
CA THR A 169 11.71 -12.14 -17.19
C THR A 169 12.41 -13.47 -17.47
N ASP A 170 12.95 -13.64 -18.67
CA ASP A 170 13.89 -14.73 -18.99
C ASP A 170 15.35 -14.42 -18.62
N GLY A 171 15.62 -13.24 -18.10
CA GLY A 171 16.90 -12.87 -17.48
C GLY A 171 17.97 -12.35 -18.44
N GLU A 172 17.74 -12.22 -19.72
CA GLU A 172 18.66 -11.57 -20.64
C GLU A 172 18.48 -10.05 -20.58
N ASN A 173 19.54 -9.33 -20.17
CA ASN A 173 19.56 -7.87 -20.24
C ASN A 173 20.47 -7.42 -21.38
N ASN A 174 19.88 -6.92 -22.47
CA ASN A 174 20.60 -6.53 -23.68
C ASN A 174 20.37 -5.06 -24.08
N GLN A 175 19.52 -4.33 -23.33
CA GLN A 175 19.15 -2.95 -23.58
C GLN A 175 19.07 -2.18 -22.25
N GLY A 176 18.86 -0.86 -22.35
CA GLY A 176 18.64 0.02 -21.20
C GLY A 176 19.85 0.86 -20.85
N SER A 177 19.59 1.90 -20.07
CA SER A 177 20.60 2.87 -19.60
C SER A 177 21.08 2.54 -18.18
N VAL A 178 20.28 1.82 -17.41
CA VAL A 178 20.56 1.44 -16.02
C VAL A 178 21.02 -0.01 -15.97
N ASP A 179 22.18 -0.23 -15.36
CA ASP A 179 22.66 -1.59 -15.09
C ASP A 179 21.75 -2.26 -14.04
N PRO A 180 21.28 -3.50 -14.26
CA PRO A 180 20.41 -4.22 -13.32
C PRO A 180 20.99 -4.35 -11.91
N GLN A 181 22.32 -4.51 -11.79
CA GLN A 181 23.00 -4.60 -10.49
C GLN A 181 22.97 -3.25 -9.74
N VAL A 182 23.08 -2.13 -10.49
CA VAL A 182 22.96 -0.79 -9.91
C VAL A 182 21.53 -0.58 -9.41
N ALA A 183 20.52 -1.00 -10.18
CA ALA A 183 19.12 -0.91 -9.78
C ALA A 183 18.81 -1.76 -8.52
N SER A 184 19.37 -2.99 -8.43
CA SER A 184 19.16 -3.84 -7.25
C SER A 184 19.80 -3.26 -5.98
N ARG A 185 21.02 -2.70 -6.08
CA ARG A 185 21.66 -1.99 -4.96
C ARG A 185 20.85 -0.78 -4.51
N LEU A 186 20.25 -0.04 -5.46
CA LEU A 186 19.35 1.07 -5.13
C LEU A 186 18.10 0.55 -4.41
N ALA A 187 17.49 -0.54 -4.89
CA ALA A 187 16.33 -1.16 -4.22
C ALA A 187 16.66 -1.57 -2.78
N ALA A 188 17.79 -2.24 -2.57
CA ALA A 188 18.26 -2.64 -1.23
C ALA A 188 18.44 -1.45 -0.30
N ARG A 189 19.03 -0.35 -0.80
CA ARG A 189 19.22 0.90 -0.04
C ARG A 189 17.89 1.54 0.37
N GLU A 190 16.88 1.44 -0.48
CA GLU A 190 15.54 1.98 -0.20
C GLU A 190 14.66 0.99 0.60
N GLY A 191 15.18 -0.19 0.97
CA GLY A 191 14.44 -1.21 1.72
C GLY A 191 13.39 -1.95 0.89
N ILE A 192 13.56 -1.97 -0.45
CA ILE A 192 12.65 -2.63 -1.40
C ILE A 192 13.18 -4.04 -1.70
N THR A 193 12.36 -5.06 -1.44
CA THR A 193 12.70 -6.46 -1.73
C THR A 193 12.40 -6.80 -3.19
N ILE A 194 13.32 -7.46 -3.91
CA ILE A 194 13.09 -7.94 -5.27
C ILE A 194 12.93 -9.46 -5.26
N TYR A 195 11.77 -9.94 -5.70
CA TYR A 195 11.51 -11.34 -6.02
C TYR A 195 11.69 -11.53 -7.51
N ALA A 196 12.73 -12.25 -7.91
CA ALA A 196 13.02 -12.50 -9.32
C ALA A 196 12.48 -13.87 -9.74
N ILE A 197 11.61 -13.88 -10.75
CA ILE A 197 11.03 -15.07 -11.34
C ILE A 197 11.59 -15.24 -12.75
N GLY A 198 12.46 -16.22 -12.92
CA GLY A 198 12.97 -16.62 -14.22
C GLY A 198 11.94 -17.46 -14.97
N VAL A 199 11.47 -16.97 -16.11
CA VAL A 199 10.45 -17.62 -16.93
C VAL A 199 11.10 -18.30 -18.10
N GLY A 200 10.96 -19.62 -18.20
CA GLY A 200 11.54 -20.41 -19.29
C GLY A 200 12.43 -21.57 -18.83
N THR A 201 13.09 -22.18 -19.79
CA THR A 201 13.97 -23.34 -19.57
C THR A 201 15.44 -23.01 -19.84
N PRO A 202 16.38 -23.56 -19.07
CA PRO A 202 17.82 -23.37 -19.30
C PRO A 202 18.31 -23.93 -20.64
N GLU A 203 17.67 -25.00 -21.11
CA GLU A 203 17.97 -25.65 -22.40
C GLU A 203 17.64 -24.73 -23.58
N GLY A 204 16.70 -23.80 -23.33
CA GLY A 204 16.20 -22.84 -24.29
C GLY A 204 15.32 -23.46 -25.37
N VAL A 205 14.53 -22.60 -25.97
CA VAL A 205 13.63 -22.94 -27.07
C VAL A 205 13.91 -22.00 -28.25
N PRO A 206 13.48 -22.36 -29.48
CA PRO A 206 13.63 -21.46 -30.64
C PRO A 206 13.11 -20.07 -30.31
N ALA A 207 13.89 -19.03 -30.60
CA ALA A 207 13.52 -17.64 -30.35
C ALA A 207 12.42 -17.23 -31.34
N PRO A 208 11.22 -16.87 -30.87
CA PRO A 208 10.12 -16.48 -31.75
C PRO A 208 10.41 -15.13 -32.40
N TYR A 209 10.07 -15.03 -33.66
CA TYR A 209 10.18 -13.81 -34.46
C TYR A 209 8.82 -13.50 -35.13
N PRO A 210 8.10 -12.47 -34.70
CA PRO A 210 6.82 -12.10 -35.28
C PRO A 210 7.01 -11.47 -36.68
N LEU A 211 6.30 -12.00 -37.66
CA LEU A 211 6.29 -11.47 -39.03
C LEU A 211 5.20 -10.37 -39.16
N PRO A 212 5.32 -9.48 -40.20
CA PRO A 212 4.34 -8.42 -40.42
C PRO A 212 2.90 -8.90 -40.71
N ASP A 213 2.75 -10.13 -41.16
CA ASP A 213 1.47 -10.78 -41.39
C ASP A 213 0.81 -11.36 -40.14
N GLY A 214 1.47 -11.22 -38.98
CA GLY A 214 1.02 -11.73 -37.68
C GLY A 214 1.38 -13.19 -37.43
N THR A 215 2.07 -13.88 -38.35
CA THR A 215 2.60 -15.22 -38.12
C THR A 215 3.89 -15.17 -37.29
N ILE A 216 4.13 -16.22 -36.51
CA ILE A 216 5.37 -16.35 -35.75
C ILE A 216 6.30 -17.28 -36.49
N SER A 217 7.49 -16.78 -36.84
CA SER A 217 8.64 -17.54 -37.34
C SER A 217 9.68 -17.68 -36.23
N TYR A 218 10.87 -18.17 -36.58
CA TYR A 218 11.99 -18.26 -35.66
C TYR A 218 13.14 -17.36 -36.13
N ALA A 219 13.78 -16.72 -35.16
CA ALA A 219 14.96 -15.91 -35.46
C ALA A 219 16.13 -16.80 -35.92
N LEU A 220 16.80 -16.35 -36.96
CA LEU A 220 17.96 -17.04 -37.54
C LEU A 220 19.23 -16.20 -37.32
N ASP A 221 20.36 -16.86 -37.08
CA ASP A 221 21.64 -16.22 -37.04
C ASP A 221 22.18 -15.92 -38.44
N GLN A 222 23.39 -15.35 -38.55
CA GLN A 222 24.02 -15.04 -39.82
C GLN A 222 24.36 -16.27 -40.66
N LYS A 223 24.38 -17.48 -40.07
CA LYS A 223 24.64 -18.75 -40.73
C LYS A 223 23.38 -19.48 -41.16
N GLY A 224 22.19 -18.98 -40.76
CA GLY A 224 20.89 -19.59 -40.99
C GLY A 224 20.49 -20.58 -39.92
N ASP A 225 21.22 -20.67 -38.78
CA ASP A 225 20.88 -21.51 -37.67
C ASP A 225 19.81 -20.83 -36.77
N ILE A 226 18.91 -21.62 -36.19
CA ILE A 226 17.86 -21.13 -35.31
C ILE A 226 18.47 -20.59 -34.01
N ILE A 227 18.27 -19.32 -33.73
CA ILE A 227 18.61 -18.69 -32.45
C ILE A 227 17.67 -19.25 -31.35
N ARG A 228 18.24 -19.58 -30.19
CA ARG A 228 17.49 -20.08 -29.05
C ARG A 228 17.49 -19.06 -27.92
N THR A 229 16.31 -18.76 -27.39
CA THR A 229 16.18 -17.97 -26.15
C THR A 229 16.34 -18.91 -24.96
N LYS A 230 17.22 -18.54 -24.02
CA LYS A 230 17.57 -19.34 -22.83
C LYS A 230 17.27 -18.53 -21.57
N LEU A 231 16.89 -19.23 -20.51
CA LEU A 231 16.78 -18.59 -19.20
C LEU A 231 18.17 -18.31 -18.61
N SER A 232 18.46 -17.04 -18.35
CA SER A 232 19.68 -16.59 -17.68
C SER A 232 19.44 -16.42 -16.18
N GLU A 233 19.77 -17.44 -15.39
CA GLU A 233 19.46 -17.45 -13.95
C GLU A 233 20.43 -16.68 -13.08
N ALA A 234 21.74 -16.69 -13.43
CA ALA A 234 22.78 -16.14 -12.56
C ALA A 234 22.57 -14.66 -12.23
N PRO A 235 22.30 -13.77 -13.21
CA PRO A 235 21.99 -12.37 -12.91
C PRO A 235 20.73 -12.18 -12.04
N LEU A 236 19.69 -12.99 -12.28
CA LEU A 236 18.44 -12.91 -11.52
C LEU A 236 18.60 -13.34 -10.05
N LYS A 237 19.39 -14.38 -9.81
CA LYS A 237 19.76 -14.82 -8.45
C LYS A 237 20.50 -13.74 -7.70
N GLU A 238 21.44 -13.06 -8.34
CA GLU A 238 22.21 -11.99 -7.75
C GLU A 238 21.32 -10.77 -7.43
N LEU A 239 20.45 -10.33 -8.36
CA LEU A 239 19.50 -9.25 -8.14
C LEU A 239 18.62 -9.49 -6.92
N ALA A 240 18.07 -10.69 -6.78
CA ALA A 240 17.24 -11.06 -5.64
C ALA A 240 18.06 -11.08 -4.34
N ALA A 241 19.24 -11.69 -4.34
CA ALA A 241 20.09 -11.83 -3.15
C ALA A 241 20.50 -10.48 -2.55
N VAL A 242 20.88 -9.51 -3.40
CA VAL A 242 21.29 -8.16 -2.98
C VAL A 242 20.19 -7.44 -2.17
N THR A 243 18.92 -7.72 -2.46
CA THR A 243 17.76 -7.06 -1.80
C THR A 243 17.16 -7.89 -0.66
N GLY A 244 17.76 -9.04 -0.31
CA GLY A 244 17.19 -9.98 0.65
C GLY A 244 15.97 -10.75 0.14
N GLY A 245 15.67 -10.65 -1.14
CA GLY A 245 14.61 -11.38 -1.79
C GLY A 245 15.03 -12.79 -2.23
N ARG A 246 14.21 -13.42 -3.07
CA ARG A 246 14.44 -14.78 -3.54
C ARG A 246 14.30 -14.87 -5.05
N TYR A 247 15.11 -15.76 -5.63
CA TYR A 247 14.97 -16.18 -7.02
C TYR A 247 14.14 -17.45 -7.10
N TYR A 248 13.26 -17.51 -8.10
CA TYR A 248 12.47 -18.68 -8.43
C TYR A 248 12.55 -18.98 -9.92
N ARG A 249 12.56 -20.27 -10.25
CA ARG A 249 12.44 -20.72 -11.62
C ARG A 249 11.01 -21.14 -11.90
N ALA A 250 10.40 -20.60 -12.95
CA ALA A 250 9.11 -21.02 -13.46
C ALA A 250 9.30 -21.69 -14.82
N SER A 251 9.48 -23.02 -14.80
CA SER A 251 9.61 -23.84 -15.99
C SER A 251 8.27 -24.30 -16.57
N ASP A 252 7.21 -24.14 -15.81
CA ASP A 252 5.84 -24.50 -16.18
C ASP A 252 4.81 -23.65 -15.42
N ASN A 253 3.56 -23.67 -15.88
CA ASN A 253 2.47 -22.86 -15.31
C ASN A 253 2.17 -23.21 -13.84
N LYS A 254 2.36 -24.47 -13.41
CA LYS A 254 2.11 -24.92 -12.05
C LYS A 254 3.14 -24.32 -11.10
N THR A 255 4.41 -24.39 -11.49
CA THR A 255 5.54 -23.81 -10.72
C THR A 255 5.38 -22.29 -10.58
N LEU A 256 5.08 -21.57 -11.67
CA LEU A 256 4.87 -20.12 -11.62
C LEU A 256 3.74 -19.72 -10.67
N ARG A 257 2.62 -20.47 -10.68
CA ARG A 257 1.51 -20.23 -9.75
C ARG A 257 1.91 -20.47 -8.29
N ALA A 258 2.63 -21.54 -8.00
CA ALA A 258 3.11 -21.83 -6.65
C ALA A 258 4.04 -20.73 -6.12
N VAL A 259 4.95 -20.24 -6.95
CA VAL A 259 5.88 -19.15 -6.60
C VAL A 259 5.13 -17.88 -6.24
N LEU A 260 4.18 -17.45 -7.06
CA LEU A 260 3.42 -16.23 -6.80
C LEU A 260 2.57 -16.35 -5.52
N SER A 261 1.97 -17.53 -5.28
CA SER A 261 1.25 -17.81 -4.02
C SER A 261 2.17 -17.75 -2.80
N ASP A 262 3.41 -18.20 -2.90
CA ASP A 262 4.40 -18.09 -1.82
C ASP A 262 4.79 -16.62 -1.55
N ILE A 263 5.01 -15.83 -2.59
CA ILE A 263 5.29 -14.39 -2.46
C ILE A 263 4.13 -13.68 -1.76
N ALA A 264 2.89 -13.97 -2.14
CA ALA A 264 1.70 -13.39 -1.50
C ALA A 264 1.65 -13.70 0.01
N ARG A 265 2.06 -14.91 0.41
CA ARG A 265 2.12 -15.30 1.83
C ARG A 265 3.24 -14.60 2.59
N MET A 266 4.42 -14.46 1.97
CA MET A 266 5.57 -13.79 2.61
C MET A 266 5.31 -12.31 2.88
N GLU A 267 4.61 -11.64 1.97
CA GLU A 267 4.27 -10.22 2.09
C GLU A 267 3.05 -9.98 2.99
N LYS A 268 2.31 -11.03 3.35
CA LYS A 268 1.18 -10.93 4.28
C LYS A 268 1.71 -10.81 5.71
N ARG A 269 1.80 -9.58 6.22
CA ARG A 269 2.22 -9.30 7.60
C ARG A 269 1.05 -9.34 8.56
N GLU A 270 1.33 -9.69 9.82
CA GLU A 270 0.35 -9.65 10.89
C GLU A 270 -0.05 -8.19 11.19
N ALA A 271 -1.34 -8.00 11.49
CA ALA A 271 -1.86 -6.70 11.87
C ALA A 271 -1.18 -6.21 13.15
N VAL A 272 -0.57 -5.03 13.08
CA VAL A 272 0.01 -4.38 14.26
C VAL A 272 -1.10 -3.65 15.00
N ALA A 273 -1.33 -4.02 16.26
CA ALA A 273 -2.24 -3.30 17.14
C ALA A 273 -1.58 -1.99 17.57
N ILE A 274 -2.02 -0.88 16.99
CA ILE A 274 -1.59 0.45 17.42
C ILE A 274 -2.57 0.95 18.47
N THR A 275 -2.05 1.25 19.66
CA THR A 275 -2.85 1.87 20.72
C THR A 275 -2.80 3.38 20.52
N THR A 276 -3.90 3.97 20.08
CA THR A 276 -4.06 5.43 20.02
C THR A 276 -4.88 5.90 21.21
N TRP A 277 -4.51 7.06 21.78
CA TRP A 277 -5.30 7.73 22.80
C TRP A 277 -6.25 8.71 22.11
N GLU A 278 -7.54 8.46 22.24
CA GLU A 278 -8.57 9.39 21.80
C GLU A 278 -9.02 10.21 23.01
N TYR A 279 -8.84 11.52 22.94
CA TYR A 279 -9.21 12.44 24.04
C TYR A 279 -10.58 13.03 23.74
N ASN A 280 -11.57 12.67 24.56
CA ASN A 280 -12.89 13.28 24.51
C ASN A 280 -12.92 14.50 25.41
N GLU A 281 -13.29 15.65 24.88
CA GLU A 281 -13.50 16.87 25.66
C GLU A 281 -14.73 16.73 26.54
N LEU A 282 -14.57 16.92 27.84
CA LEU A 282 -15.67 16.90 28.81
C LEU A 282 -16.28 18.31 29.04
N ALA A 283 -15.66 19.36 28.54
CA ALA A 283 -16.10 20.75 28.67
C ALA A 283 -17.58 20.95 28.30
N PRO A 284 -18.11 20.38 27.18
CA PRO A 284 -19.55 20.54 26.85
C PRO A 284 -20.50 19.99 27.92
N LYS A 285 -20.12 18.94 28.65
CA LYS A 285 -20.96 18.36 29.74
C LYS A 285 -21.02 19.26 30.94
N PHE A 286 -19.90 19.87 31.32
CA PHE A 286 -19.85 20.84 32.41
C PHE A 286 -20.61 22.15 32.07
N LEU A 287 -20.50 22.62 30.81
CA LEU A 287 -21.27 23.76 30.32
C LEU A 287 -22.79 23.49 30.33
N LEU A 288 -23.20 22.30 29.89
CA LEU A 288 -24.63 21.91 29.95
C LEU A 288 -25.13 21.87 31.38
N ALA A 289 -24.36 21.31 32.31
CA ALA A 289 -24.74 21.29 33.73
C ALA A 289 -24.83 22.70 34.31
N ALA A 290 -23.87 23.59 34.01
CA ALA A 290 -23.90 24.99 34.43
C ALA A 290 -25.11 25.73 33.86
N PHE A 291 -25.46 25.51 32.60
CA PHE A 291 -26.63 26.08 31.94
C PHE A 291 -27.95 25.64 32.61
N LEU A 292 -28.09 24.34 32.89
CA LEU A 292 -29.29 23.80 33.56
C LEU A 292 -29.45 24.38 34.97
N LEU A 293 -28.37 24.54 35.74
CA LEU A 293 -28.38 25.17 37.05
C LEU A 293 -28.74 26.66 36.99
N LEU A 294 -28.26 27.35 35.95
CA LEU A 294 -28.60 28.78 35.76
C LEU A 294 -30.09 28.94 35.41
N VAL A 295 -30.64 28.08 34.56
CA VAL A 295 -32.08 28.07 34.28
C VAL A 295 -32.90 27.79 35.56
N LEU A 296 -32.44 26.86 36.39
CA LEU A 296 -33.06 26.57 37.69
C LEU A 296 -33.02 27.76 38.64
N ASP A 297 -31.87 28.48 38.74
CA ASP A 297 -31.75 29.72 39.57
C ASP A 297 -32.76 30.77 39.12
N VAL A 298 -32.90 30.99 37.81
CA VAL A 298 -33.89 31.95 37.27
C VAL A 298 -35.31 31.52 37.56
N LEU A 299 -35.65 30.23 37.39
CA LEU A 299 -37.01 29.72 37.69
C LEU A 299 -37.36 29.83 39.17
N LEU A 300 -36.43 29.51 40.07
CA LEU A 300 -36.60 29.67 41.52
C LEU A 300 -36.76 31.13 41.90
N GLY A 301 -35.98 32.04 41.28
CA GLY A 301 -36.11 33.48 41.46
C GLY A 301 -37.46 34.03 41.03
N MET A 302 -38.04 33.52 39.95
CA MET A 302 -39.33 33.95 39.43
C MET A 302 -40.51 33.40 40.23
N THR A 303 -40.38 32.21 40.82
CA THR A 303 -41.49 31.50 41.51
C THR A 303 -41.48 31.67 43.02
N LEU A 304 -40.37 31.34 43.69
CA LEU A 304 -40.27 31.28 45.15
C LEU A 304 -39.79 32.59 45.80
N LEU A 305 -38.91 33.35 45.15
CA LEU A 305 -38.35 34.59 45.73
C LEU A 305 -39.19 35.83 45.45
N ARG A 306 -40.15 35.75 44.54
CA ARG A 306 -41.04 36.87 44.18
C ARG A 306 -42.21 37.08 45.21
N THR A 307 -42.35 36.17 46.15
CA THR A 307 -43.45 36.17 47.14
C THR A 307 -43.04 36.75 48.52
N LEU A 308 -41.87 37.35 48.64
CA LEU A 308 -41.45 38.07 49.86
C LEU A 308 -41.42 39.57 49.55
N PRO A 309 -42.34 40.36 50.17
CA PRO A 309 -42.32 41.82 50.11
C PRO A 309 -41.11 42.42 50.85
#